data_4c8f7feeb80a2df5a9bac09bdd6acdf6
#
_entry.id   4c8f7feeb80a2df5a9bac09bdd6acdf6
#
_cell.length_a   1.000
_cell.length_b   1.000
_cell.length_c   1.000
_cell.angle_alpha   90.00
_cell.angle_beta   90.00
_cell.angle_gamma   90.00
#
_symmetry.space_group_name_H-M   'P 1'
#
loop_
_entity.id
_entity.type
_entity.pdbx_description
1 polymer ?
#
loop_
_entity_poly.entity_id
_entity_poly.type
_entity_poly.pdbx_seq_one_letter_code
_entity_poly.pdbx_strand_id
1 'polypeptide(L)'
;MPKLNREALAQYIDSAWNPKAKDYAKAVFEIIGADIEEMTTEMNSDVSQTKNILGQTRTVDNGYTPTMDADPFYANTDSLIYPKLRDICMERKKGDDCKTLLLDVIVEDTEAETHLAYVREVMVKPTSYGGGTEGFNIPFNVSEDGAWIKGTVTAESVKAGQPVFTAEDASL
;
A
#
# COMPACT_ATOMS: atom_id res chain seq x y z
N MET A 1 6.11 -24.83 14.04
CA MET A 1 5.37 -23.56 14.01
C MET A 1 4.83 -23.34 12.60
N PRO A 2 3.51 -23.24 12.45
CA PRO A 2 2.96 -22.96 11.14
C PRO A 2 3.28 -21.54 10.74
N LYS A 3 3.67 -21.36 9.48
CA LYS A 3 3.91 -20.03 8.91
C LYS A 3 2.61 -19.47 8.35
N LEU A 4 2.50 -18.16 8.35
CA LEU A 4 1.38 -17.49 7.68
C LEU A 4 1.56 -17.62 6.17
N ASN A 5 0.47 -17.89 5.45
CA ASN A 5 0.47 -17.91 4.00
C ASN A 5 0.52 -16.49 3.44
N ARG A 6 0.87 -16.34 2.17
CA ARG A 6 0.91 -15.03 1.52
C ARG A 6 -0.45 -14.32 1.56
N GLU A 7 -1.53 -15.07 1.51
CA GLU A 7 -2.90 -14.53 1.58
C GLU A 7 -3.22 -13.85 2.92
N ALA A 8 -2.41 -14.09 3.95
CA ALA A 8 -2.58 -13.42 5.24
C ALA A 8 -2.33 -11.91 5.16
N LEU A 9 -1.59 -11.47 4.14
CA LEU A 9 -1.39 -10.04 3.88
C LEU A 9 -2.20 -9.64 2.67
N ALA A 10 -3.20 -8.79 2.88
CA ALA A 10 -4.00 -8.20 1.81
C ALA A 10 -3.72 -6.71 1.75
N GLN A 11 -3.59 -6.18 0.55
CA GLN A 11 -3.28 -4.77 0.34
C GLN A 11 -4.36 -4.14 -0.54
N TYR A 12 -4.79 -2.94 -0.14
CA TYR A 12 -5.86 -2.20 -0.79
C TYR A 12 -5.40 -0.78 -1.07
N ILE A 13 -5.88 -0.21 -2.16
CA ILE A 13 -5.63 1.19 -2.48
C ILE A 13 -6.95 1.95 -2.43
N ASP A 14 -6.93 3.16 -1.88
CA ASP A 14 -8.10 4.03 -1.82
C ASP A 14 -8.43 4.55 -3.22
N SER A 15 -9.51 4.07 -3.79
CA SER A 15 -9.97 4.50 -5.10
C SER A 15 -10.59 5.90 -5.08
N ALA A 16 -10.95 6.41 -3.92
CA ALA A 16 -11.43 7.79 -3.77
C ALA A 16 -10.29 8.81 -3.80
N TRP A 17 -9.06 8.32 -3.69
CA TRP A 17 -7.84 9.11 -3.83
C TRP A 17 -7.67 10.21 -2.78
N ASN A 18 -7.89 9.85 -1.51
CA ASN A 18 -7.68 10.76 -0.38
C ASN A 18 -6.18 10.82 -0.04
N PRO A 19 -5.56 12.00 -0.02
CA PRO A 19 -4.12 12.10 0.21
C PRO A 19 -3.69 12.05 1.68
N LYS A 20 -4.62 12.14 2.61
CA LYS A 20 -4.30 12.20 4.04
C LYS A 20 -4.87 11.00 4.80
N ALA A 21 -4.03 10.38 5.64
CA ALA A 21 -4.43 9.22 6.43
C ALA A 21 -5.62 9.53 7.36
N LYS A 22 -5.72 10.74 7.86
CA LYS A 22 -6.84 11.16 8.72
C LYS A 22 -8.19 11.05 8.05
N ASP A 23 -8.22 11.03 6.71
CA ASP A 23 -9.45 10.94 5.92
C ASP A 23 -9.83 9.50 5.60
N TYR A 24 -9.32 8.53 6.34
CA TYR A 24 -9.57 7.10 6.09
C TYR A 24 -11.05 6.74 6.06
N ALA A 25 -11.90 7.48 6.77
CA ALA A 25 -13.33 7.23 6.77
C ALA A 25 -14.00 7.51 5.43
N LYS A 26 -13.38 8.33 4.59
CA LYS A 26 -13.86 8.69 3.26
C LYS A 26 -13.31 7.75 2.19
N ALA A 27 -12.41 6.86 2.55
CA ALA A 27 -11.72 5.99 1.60
C ALA A 27 -12.64 4.88 1.09
N VAL A 28 -12.47 4.53 -0.18
CA VAL A 28 -13.11 3.37 -0.81
C VAL A 28 -11.98 2.45 -1.26
N PHE A 29 -11.66 1.48 -0.42
CA PHE A 29 -10.52 0.60 -0.65
C PHE A 29 -10.83 -0.48 -1.67
N GLU A 30 -9.95 -0.65 -2.65
CA GLU A 30 -10.02 -1.70 -3.64
C GLU A 30 -8.81 -2.61 -3.49
N ILE A 31 -9.03 -3.91 -3.49
CA ILE A 31 -7.93 -4.88 -3.36
C ILE A 31 -7.04 -4.83 -4.60
N ILE A 32 -5.74 -4.97 -4.38
CA ILE A 32 -4.75 -5.10 -5.45
C ILE A 32 -4.10 -6.48 -5.36
N GLY A 33 -3.61 -6.97 -6.49
CA GLY A 33 -2.87 -8.22 -6.53
C GLY A 33 -3.56 -9.38 -7.25
N ALA A 34 -4.74 -9.17 -7.84
CA ALA A 34 -5.53 -10.26 -8.44
C ALA A 34 -4.77 -11.05 -9.51
N ASP A 35 -3.94 -10.38 -10.30
CA ASP A 35 -3.16 -11.02 -11.37
C ASP A 35 -1.66 -11.01 -11.07
N ILE A 36 -1.28 -10.72 -9.84
CA ILE A 36 0.11 -10.56 -9.44
C ILE A 36 0.58 -11.79 -8.67
N GLU A 37 1.63 -12.43 -9.14
CA GLU A 37 2.20 -13.62 -8.50
C GLU A 37 3.07 -13.25 -7.29
N GLU A 38 3.77 -12.14 -7.39
CA GLU A 38 4.64 -11.67 -6.30
C GLU A 38 4.58 -10.16 -6.18
N MET A 39 4.33 -9.68 -4.97
CA MET A 39 4.29 -8.26 -4.67
C MET A 39 4.85 -8.06 -3.27
N THR A 40 6.00 -7.40 -3.18
CA THR A 40 6.74 -7.23 -1.94
C THR A 40 7.00 -5.76 -1.68
N THR A 41 6.76 -5.34 -0.44
CA THR A 41 7.15 -4.00 0.01
C THR A 41 8.61 -4.04 0.45
N GLU A 42 9.46 -3.34 -0.28
CA GLU A 42 10.87 -3.20 0.07
C GLU A 42 11.01 -2.10 1.12
N MET A 43 11.56 -2.43 2.27
CA MET A 43 11.69 -1.47 3.37
C MET A 43 12.77 -0.42 3.13
N ASN A 44 13.78 -0.74 2.35
CA ASN A 44 14.87 0.18 1.97
C ASN A 44 15.48 0.87 3.20
N SER A 45 15.87 0.08 4.20
CA SER A 45 16.49 0.60 5.40
C SER A 45 17.81 1.31 5.07
N ASP A 46 18.03 2.43 5.73
CA ASP A 46 19.24 3.21 5.55
C ASP A 46 20.00 3.30 6.88
N VAL A 47 21.02 2.47 7.01
CA VAL A 47 21.86 2.39 8.19
C VAL A 47 23.30 2.67 7.75
N SER A 48 23.94 3.63 8.40
CA SER A 48 25.35 3.96 8.14
C SER A 48 26.20 3.69 9.36
N GLN A 49 27.45 3.32 9.13
CA GLN A 49 28.43 3.10 10.19
C GLN A 49 29.66 3.96 9.91
N THR A 50 30.12 4.65 10.94
CA THR A 50 31.34 5.45 10.86
C THR A 50 32.28 5.03 11.98
N LYS A 51 33.58 5.10 11.71
CA LYS A 51 34.62 4.76 12.68
C LYS A 51 35.49 6.01 12.88
N ASN A 52 35.63 6.45 14.13
CA ASN A 52 36.43 7.60 14.43
C ASN A 52 37.93 7.21 14.61
N ILE A 53 38.78 8.19 14.80
CA ILE A 53 40.23 7.98 14.97
C ILE A 53 40.59 7.21 16.24
N LEU A 54 39.65 7.11 17.19
CA LEU A 54 39.85 6.33 18.42
C LEU A 54 39.43 4.87 18.26
N GLY A 55 39.04 4.47 17.04
CA GLY A 55 38.58 3.12 16.79
C GLY A 55 37.14 2.82 17.21
N GLN A 56 36.41 3.83 17.63
CA GLN A 56 35.01 3.68 18.04
C GLN A 56 34.09 3.69 16.82
N THR A 57 33.18 2.72 16.79
CA THR A 57 32.18 2.59 15.72
C THR A 57 30.87 3.21 16.16
N ARG A 58 30.30 4.04 15.30
CA ARG A 58 28.98 4.63 15.52
C ARG A 58 28.06 4.17 14.40
N THR A 59 26.90 3.64 14.78
CA THR A 59 25.84 3.26 13.86
C THR A 59 24.74 4.30 13.89
N VAL A 60 24.36 4.77 12.71
CA VAL A 60 23.27 5.74 12.55
C VAL A 60 22.18 5.08 11.70
N ASP A 61 20.97 5.07 12.25
CA ASP A 61 19.80 4.54 11.54
C ASP A 61 18.99 5.73 11.00
N ASN A 62 18.95 5.86 9.69
CA ASN A 62 18.24 6.95 9.00
C ASN A 62 16.79 6.58 8.67
N GLY A 63 16.36 5.39 9.08
CA GLY A 63 14.98 4.94 8.93
C GLY A 63 14.73 4.16 7.64
N TYR A 64 13.52 4.29 7.13
CA TYR A 64 13.05 3.48 6.01
C TYR A 64 12.41 4.35 4.94
N THR A 65 12.50 3.90 3.69
CA THR A 65 11.78 4.50 2.55
C THR A 65 11.05 3.37 1.80
N PRO A 66 9.95 2.86 2.36
CA PRO A 66 9.28 1.69 1.78
C PRO A 66 8.71 1.95 0.39
N THR A 67 8.91 0.99 -0.51
CA THR A 67 8.36 1.03 -1.86
C THR A 67 7.84 -0.35 -2.26
N MET A 68 6.89 -0.36 -3.18
CA MET A 68 6.29 -1.59 -3.67
C MET A 68 5.93 -1.42 -5.15
N ASP A 69 6.14 -2.47 -5.93
CA ASP A 69 5.75 -2.50 -7.34
C ASP A 69 4.57 -3.43 -7.54
N ALA A 70 3.51 -2.93 -8.15
CA ALA A 70 2.35 -3.73 -8.55
C ALA A 70 2.44 -3.97 -10.06
N ASP A 71 2.78 -5.19 -10.45
CA ASP A 71 2.97 -5.58 -11.86
C ASP A 71 2.63 -7.06 -12.02
N PRO A 72 1.70 -7.45 -12.88
CA PRO A 72 0.91 -6.58 -13.75
C PRO A 72 -0.33 -5.98 -13.06
N PHE A 73 -0.81 -4.87 -13.57
CA PHE A 73 -2.13 -4.35 -13.22
C PHE A 73 -2.90 -4.16 -14.53
N TYR A 74 -3.82 -5.08 -14.81
CA TYR A 74 -4.59 -5.03 -16.05
C TYR A 74 -5.77 -4.08 -15.92
N ALA A 75 -5.90 -3.18 -16.90
CA ALA A 75 -6.99 -2.23 -16.95
C ALA A 75 -8.34 -2.96 -17.05
N ASN A 76 -9.27 -2.54 -16.21
CA ASN A 76 -10.60 -3.14 -16.14
C ASN A 76 -11.61 -2.04 -15.80
N THR A 77 -12.68 -1.97 -16.57
CA THR A 77 -13.72 -0.95 -16.38
C THR A 77 -14.46 -1.12 -15.05
N ASP A 78 -14.40 -2.30 -14.43
CA ASP A 78 -14.98 -2.54 -13.11
C ASP A 78 -14.10 -2.04 -11.97
N SER A 79 -12.82 -1.77 -12.25
CA SER A 79 -11.88 -1.25 -11.25
C SER A 79 -12.07 0.24 -11.05
N LEU A 80 -12.18 0.67 -9.78
CA LEU A 80 -12.28 2.09 -9.43
C LEU A 80 -10.91 2.77 -9.44
N ILE A 81 -9.84 2.00 -9.35
CA ILE A 81 -8.46 2.51 -9.41
C ILE A 81 -8.04 2.82 -10.84
N TYR A 82 -8.52 2.04 -11.79
CA TYR A 82 -8.11 2.19 -13.18
C TYR A 82 -8.27 3.61 -13.73
N PRO A 83 -9.41 4.31 -13.55
CA PRO A 83 -9.53 5.68 -14.05
C PRO A 83 -8.48 6.64 -13.49
N LYS A 84 -8.09 6.43 -12.23
CA LYS A 84 -7.05 7.25 -11.58
C LYS A 84 -5.69 7.00 -12.21
N LEU A 85 -5.33 5.73 -12.41
CA LEU A 85 -4.06 5.37 -13.05
C LEU A 85 -4.02 5.84 -14.51
N ARG A 86 -5.12 5.67 -15.24
CA ARG A 86 -5.24 6.15 -16.60
C ARG A 86 -4.97 7.64 -16.70
N ASP A 87 -5.62 8.42 -15.84
CA ASP A 87 -5.49 9.88 -15.87
C ASP A 87 -4.08 10.34 -15.51
N ILE A 88 -3.43 9.66 -14.56
CA ILE A 88 -2.04 9.95 -14.21
C ILE A 88 -1.12 9.69 -15.41
N CYS A 89 -1.31 8.55 -16.09
CA CYS A 89 -0.51 8.20 -17.27
C CYS A 89 -0.72 9.16 -18.41
N MET A 90 -1.97 9.40 -18.77
CA MET A 90 -2.30 10.15 -20.00
C MET A 90 -2.08 11.64 -19.84
N GLU A 91 -2.33 12.17 -18.65
CA GLU A 91 -2.20 13.59 -18.36
C GLU A 91 -0.86 13.92 -17.67
N ARG A 92 -0.02 12.90 -17.42
CA ARG A 92 1.30 13.07 -16.81
C ARG A 92 1.23 13.83 -15.49
N LYS A 93 0.29 13.46 -14.66
CA LYS A 93 0.10 14.09 -13.34
C LYS A 93 1.27 13.80 -12.42
N LYS A 94 1.51 14.71 -11.50
CA LYS A 94 2.62 14.61 -10.54
C LYS A 94 2.25 15.25 -9.21
N GLY A 95 3.06 14.98 -8.19
CA GLY A 95 2.87 15.56 -6.87
C GLY A 95 1.62 15.05 -6.19
N ASP A 96 0.85 15.95 -5.61
CA ASP A 96 -0.31 15.60 -4.79
C ASP A 96 -1.42 14.88 -5.57
N ASP A 97 -1.46 15.04 -6.90
CA ASP A 97 -2.43 14.32 -7.74
C ASP A 97 -2.19 12.82 -7.77
N CYS A 98 -1.01 12.37 -7.34
CA CYS A 98 -0.63 10.96 -7.29
C CYS A 98 -0.71 10.37 -5.89
N LYS A 99 -1.16 11.12 -4.91
CA LYS A 99 -1.20 10.67 -3.51
C LYS A 99 -2.54 10.05 -3.16
N THR A 100 -2.48 8.92 -2.48
CA THR A 100 -3.66 8.21 -1.99
C THR A 100 -3.32 7.45 -0.71
N LEU A 101 -4.18 6.55 -0.29
CA LEU A 101 -3.97 5.73 0.89
C LEU A 101 -3.78 4.27 0.50
N LEU A 102 -2.87 3.61 1.21
CA LEU A 102 -2.66 2.17 1.12
C LEU A 102 -3.13 1.55 2.43
N LEU A 103 -3.97 0.54 2.35
CA LEU A 103 -4.42 -0.23 3.51
C LEU A 103 -3.74 -1.59 3.49
N ASP A 104 -2.95 -1.87 4.52
CA ASP A 104 -2.37 -3.20 4.76
C ASP A 104 -3.22 -3.91 5.80
N VAL A 105 -3.73 -5.09 5.46
CA VAL A 105 -4.51 -5.93 6.37
C VAL A 105 -3.74 -7.21 6.61
N ILE A 106 -3.50 -7.54 7.88
CA ILE A 106 -2.80 -8.76 8.27
C ILE A 106 -3.78 -9.66 9.00
N VAL A 107 -4.06 -10.81 8.41
CA VAL A 107 -4.96 -11.82 8.98
C VAL A 107 -4.10 -12.87 9.68
N GLU A 108 -3.89 -12.70 10.98
CA GLU A 108 -3.12 -13.65 11.77
C GLU A 108 -3.97 -14.82 12.24
N ASP A 109 -5.26 -14.58 12.45
CA ASP A 109 -6.23 -15.59 12.87
C ASP A 109 -7.50 -15.43 12.04
N THR A 110 -7.79 -16.43 11.21
CA THR A 110 -8.94 -16.41 10.31
C THR A 110 -10.29 -16.46 11.04
N GLU A 111 -10.28 -16.90 12.30
CA GLU A 111 -11.49 -16.96 13.12
C GLU A 111 -11.74 -15.69 13.92
N ALA A 112 -10.80 -14.75 13.93
CA ALA A 112 -10.96 -13.49 14.65
C ALA A 112 -12.03 -12.60 14.00
N GLU A 113 -12.71 -11.82 14.83
CA GLU A 113 -13.73 -10.89 14.34
C GLU A 113 -13.14 -9.63 13.71
N THR A 114 -11.91 -9.29 14.11
CA THR A 114 -11.19 -8.14 13.58
C THR A 114 -9.77 -8.56 13.21
N HIS A 115 -9.21 -7.83 12.26
CA HIS A 115 -7.83 -8.05 11.80
C HIS A 115 -7.03 -6.78 11.94
N LEU A 116 -5.72 -6.96 12.20
CA LEU A 116 -4.78 -5.85 12.29
C LEU A 116 -4.68 -5.15 10.92
N ALA A 117 -4.69 -3.83 10.94
CA ALA A 117 -4.61 -3.05 9.71
C ALA A 117 -3.85 -1.74 9.92
N TYR A 118 -3.24 -1.27 8.85
CA TYR A 118 -2.52 0.01 8.83
C TYR A 118 -2.93 0.79 7.59
N VAL A 119 -3.28 2.06 7.79
CA VAL A 119 -3.51 3.01 6.69
C VAL A 119 -2.27 3.86 6.55
N ARG A 120 -1.73 3.95 5.33
CA ARG A 120 -0.50 4.68 5.05
C ARG A 120 -0.71 5.69 3.93
N GLU A 121 -0.10 6.85 4.07
CA GLU A 121 -0.07 7.84 2.98
C GLU A 121 0.98 7.40 1.98
N VAL A 122 0.58 7.26 0.70
CA VAL A 122 1.47 6.77 -0.34
C VAL A 122 1.36 7.62 -1.60
N MET A 123 2.41 7.55 -2.42
CA MET A 123 2.41 8.11 -3.76
C MET A 123 2.39 6.95 -4.75
N VAL A 124 1.42 6.97 -5.66
CA VAL A 124 1.25 5.95 -6.69
C VAL A 124 1.67 6.52 -8.03
N LYS A 125 2.67 5.91 -8.65
CA LYS A 125 3.22 6.34 -9.93
C LYS A 125 3.22 5.18 -10.91
N PRO A 126 2.38 5.24 -11.96
CA PRO A 126 2.50 4.26 -13.05
C PRO A 126 3.88 4.34 -13.69
N THR A 127 4.47 3.18 -13.97
CA THR A 127 5.81 3.09 -14.55
C THR A 127 5.79 2.93 -16.07
N SER A 128 4.68 2.38 -16.59
CA SER A 128 4.49 2.19 -18.03
C SER A 128 3.01 1.96 -18.31
N TYR A 129 2.66 1.89 -19.58
CA TYR A 129 1.33 1.43 -19.98
C TYR A 129 1.42 0.79 -21.36
N GLY A 130 0.58 -0.21 -21.58
CA GLY A 130 0.57 -0.97 -22.82
C GLY A 130 0.38 -2.44 -22.52
N GLY A 131 1.32 -3.26 -22.91
CA GLY A 131 1.30 -4.68 -22.64
C GLY A 131 1.23 -5.52 -23.90
N GLY A 132 1.12 -6.82 -23.69
CA GLY A 132 1.00 -7.81 -24.75
C GLY A 132 -0.44 -8.21 -25.03
N THR A 133 -0.60 -9.38 -25.62
CA THR A 133 -1.93 -9.91 -25.95
C THR A 133 -2.78 -10.26 -24.75
N GLU A 134 -2.17 -10.30 -23.56
CA GLU A 134 -2.85 -10.65 -22.30
C GLU A 134 -3.76 -9.55 -21.79
N GLY A 135 -3.46 -8.29 -22.12
CA GLY A 135 -4.28 -7.16 -21.72
C GLY A 135 -3.56 -5.83 -21.70
N PHE A 136 -4.31 -4.80 -21.39
CA PHE A 136 -3.78 -3.45 -21.21
C PHE A 136 -3.21 -3.36 -19.80
N ASN A 137 -1.89 -3.38 -19.68
CA ASN A 137 -1.18 -3.40 -18.40
C ASN A 137 -0.70 -1.98 -18.04
N ILE A 138 -1.01 -1.56 -16.80
CA ILE A 138 -0.53 -0.28 -16.24
C ILE A 138 0.14 -0.60 -14.90
N PRO A 139 1.36 -1.14 -14.92
CA PRO A 139 2.07 -1.41 -13.66
C PRO A 139 2.41 -0.09 -12.97
N PHE A 140 2.38 -0.10 -11.63
CA PHE A 140 2.64 1.12 -10.88
C PHE A 140 3.53 0.84 -9.67
N ASN A 141 4.25 1.88 -9.26
CA ASN A 141 5.05 1.89 -8.06
C ASN A 141 4.30 2.61 -6.95
N VAL A 142 4.36 2.05 -5.74
CA VAL A 142 3.79 2.64 -4.54
C VAL A 142 4.93 3.01 -3.60
N SER A 143 5.05 4.29 -3.29
CA SER A 143 6.07 4.78 -2.34
C SER A 143 5.36 5.35 -1.12
N GLU A 144 5.76 4.91 0.07
CA GLU A 144 5.20 5.46 1.30
C GLU A 144 5.76 6.86 1.52
N ASP A 145 4.88 7.81 1.80
CA ASP A 145 5.24 9.22 1.87
C ASP A 145 4.39 9.93 2.92
N GLY A 146 4.77 9.80 4.17
CA GLY A 146 4.12 10.54 5.23
C GLY A 146 3.62 9.69 6.37
N ALA A 147 2.47 10.08 6.91
CA ALA A 147 1.92 9.51 8.12
C ALA A 147 1.25 8.16 7.88
N TRP A 148 1.15 7.38 8.94
CA TRP A 148 0.40 6.13 8.93
C TRP A 148 -0.40 6.02 10.23
N ILE A 149 -1.48 5.25 10.18
CA ILE A 149 -2.35 5.04 11.33
C ILE A 149 -2.55 3.54 11.52
N LYS A 150 -2.33 3.07 12.75
CA LYS A 150 -2.59 1.69 13.12
C LYS A 150 -4.05 1.55 13.55
N GLY A 151 -4.67 0.44 13.20
CA GLY A 151 -6.02 0.16 13.61
C GLY A 151 -6.45 -1.25 13.26
N THR A 152 -7.73 -1.43 13.05
CA THR A 152 -8.32 -2.74 12.74
C THR A 152 -9.37 -2.61 11.65
N VAL A 153 -9.63 -3.74 10.99
CA VAL A 153 -10.77 -3.89 10.08
C VAL A 153 -11.60 -5.08 10.57
N THR A 154 -12.90 -5.03 10.34
CA THR A 154 -13.76 -6.17 10.71
C THR A 154 -13.60 -7.28 9.67
N ALA A 155 -13.61 -8.53 10.13
CA ALA A 155 -13.52 -9.68 9.22
C ALA A 155 -14.67 -9.69 8.23
N GLU A 156 -15.85 -9.29 8.67
CA GLU A 156 -17.04 -9.22 7.82
C GLU A 156 -16.86 -8.24 6.66
N SER A 157 -16.29 -7.05 6.94
CA SER A 157 -16.06 -6.04 5.91
C SER A 157 -15.01 -6.51 4.90
N VAL A 158 -13.99 -7.24 5.34
CA VAL A 158 -12.98 -7.80 4.45
C VAL A 158 -13.60 -8.86 3.52
N LYS A 159 -14.44 -9.73 4.07
CA LYS A 159 -15.14 -10.75 3.27
C LYS A 159 -16.08 -10.14 2.25
N ALA A 160 -16.67 -8.99 2.59
CA ALA A 160 -17.54 -8.25 1.68
C ALA A 160 -16.77 -7.49 0.58
N GLY A 161 -15.44 -7.47 0.65
CA GLY A 161 -14.60 -6.77 -0.32
C GLY A 161 -14.53 -5.25 -0.11
N GLN A 162 -15.08 -4.76 0.99
CA GLN A 162 -15.10 -3.34 1.32
C GLN A 162 -14.63 -3.15 2.76
N PRO A 163 -13.32 -3.29 3.03
CA PRO A 163 -12.83 -3.19 4.40
C PRO A 163 -13.13 -1.83 5.01
N VAL A 164 -13.59 -1.84 6.25
CA VAL A 164 -13.87 -0.64 7.03
C VAL A 164 -12.82 -0.53 8.13
N PHE A 165 -11.97 0.47 8.00
CA PHE A 165 -10.87 0.71 8.93
C PHE A 165 -11.33 1.54 10.13
N THR A 166 -10.89 1.13 11.31
CA THR A 166 -11.11 1.87 12.56
C THR A 166 -9.76 2.10 13.22
N ALA A 167 -9.42 3.35 13.47
CA ALA A 167 -8.15 3.69 14.11
C ALA A 167 -8.10 3.15 15.54
N GLU A 168 -6.95 2.58 15.92
CA GLU A 168 -6.76 2.01 17.26
C GLU A 168 -6.89 3.06 18.35
N ASP A 169 -6.45 4.27 18.05
CA ASP A 169 -6.28 5.33 19.02
C ASP A 169 -7.20 6.50 18.78
N ALA A 170 -8.45 6.19 18.42
CA ALA A 170 -9.45 7.20 18.15
C ALA A 170 -9.84 8.01 19.39
N SER A 171 -9.41 7.57 20.57
CA SER A 171 -9.73 8.21 21.85
C SER A 171 -8.72 9.28 22.28
N LEU A 172 -7.63 9.43 21.56
CA LEU A 172 -6.61 10.43 21.91
C LEU A 172 -6.78 11.78 21.14
#